data_ee3adcd00e8b14510659e10147d61147
#
_entry.id   ee3adcd00e8b14510659e10147d61147
#
_cell.length_a   1.000
_cell.length_b   1.000
_cell.length_c   1.000
_cell.angle_alpha   90.00
_cell.angle_beta   90.00
_cell.angle_gamma   90.00
#
_symmetry.space_group_name_H-M   'P 1'
#
loop_
_entity.id
_entity.type
_entity.pdbx_description
1 polymer ?
#
loop_
_entity_poly.entity_id
_entity_poly.type
_entity_poly.pdbx_seq_one_letter_code
_entity_poly.pdbx_strand_id
1 'polypeptide(L)'
;MAKVSGLNVRCFVQGRDISGDANALDGMGYSQETLDVTPLNTQAMKRITGRSDGSLSINCYFDAGTNLSHSTFTSDAGKLPSANQIVTAPLGATVGSDFAGLIAKESDYNVTGSTGSAITSNASFSGTAGVSGEFGEMLTAFDDTHASATDGTAIDNTTSSASGGAGYAHFLSLASGSVVVKIEHSSDNATWAD
;
A
#
# COMPACT_ATOMS: atom_id res chain seq x y z
N MET A 1 0.42 24.00 -2.08
CA MET A 1 0.97 22.63 -2.11
C MET A 1 1.93 22.54 -3.28
N ALA A 2 3.18 22.18 -3.04
CA ALA A 2 4.15 21.99 -4.11
C ALA A 2 3.87 20.69 -4.85
N LYS A 3 3.98 20.68 -6.18
CA LYS A 3 3.97 19.45 -6.97
C LYS A 3 5.30 18.73 -6.75
N VAL A 4 5.27 17.42 -6.52
CA VAL A 4 6.46 16.58 -6.34
C VAL A 4 6.65 15.67 -7.54
N SER A 5 7.92 15.36 -7.84
CA SER A 5 8.25 14.37 -8.87
C SER A 5 8.17 12.96 -8.26
N GLY A 6 8.04 11.94 -9.10
CA GLY A 6 8.08 10.54 -8.67
C GLY A 6 9.44 10.02 -8.20
N LEU A 7 10.43 10.91 -8.00
CA LEU A 7 11.68 10.55 -7.35
C LEU A 7 11.42 10.23 -5.87
N ASN A 8 12.04 9.19 -5.36
CA ASN A 8 11.88 8.68 -3.98
C ASN A 8 10.55 7.98 -3.65
N VAL A 9 9.72 7.68 -4.63
CA VAL A 9 8.56 6.80 -4.39
C VAL A 9 9.05 5.46 -3.85
N ARG A 10 8.43 5.00 -2.76
CA ARG A 10 8.68 3.66 -2.20
C ARG A 10 7.50 2.76 -2.45
N CYS A 11 7.79 1.49 -2.72
CA CYS A 11 6.79 0.46 -2.94
C CYS A 11 7.18 -0.82 -2.20
N PHE A 12 6.33 -1.23 -1.27
CA PHE A 12 6.53 -2.42 -0.44
C PHE A 12 5.44 -3.44 -0.73
N VAL A 13 5.84 -4.67 -0.99
CA VAL A 13 4.92 -5.79 -1.24
C VAL A 13 5.32 -6.95 -0.35
N GLN A 14 4.44 -7.38 0.55
CA GLN A 14 4.65 -8.51 1.46
C GLN A 14 6.00 -8.47 2.20
N GLY A 15 6.40 -7.32 2.76
CA GLY A 15 7.66 -7.16 3.47
C GLY A 15 8.90 -7.11 2.58
N ARG A 16 8.74 -6.83 1.29
CA ARG A 16 9.85 -6.67 0.34
C ARG A 16 9.83 -5.28 -0.25
N ASP A 17 10.97 -4.64 -0.33
CA ASP A 17 11.13 -3.35 -1.00
C ASP A 17 11.44 -3.59 -2.47
N ILE A 18 10.49 -3.23 -3.35
CA ILE A 18 10.65 -3.32 -4.80
C ILE A 18 10.83 -1.95 -5.44
N SER A 19 11.08 -0.91 -4.64
CA SER A 19 11.19 0.48 -5.12
C SER A 19 12.28 0.67 -6.15
N GLY A 20 13.37 -0.11 -6.06
CA GLY A 20 14.48 -0.05 -7.00
C GLY A 20 14.14 -0.55 -8.41
N ASP A 21 13.15 -1.41 -8.54
CA ASP A 21 12.71 -1.99 -9.80
C ASP A 21 11.46 -1.29 -10.35
N ALA A 22 10.60 -0.77 -9.47
CA ALA A 22 9.35 -0.14 -9.85
C ALA A 22 9.59 1.14 -10.67
N ASN A 23 9.06 1.18 -11.89
CA ASN A 23 9.18 2.32 -12.79
C ASN A 23 7.86 3.08 -12.98
N ALA A 24 6.71 2.47 -12.67
CA ALA A 24 5.42 3.13 -12.64
C ALA A 24 4.45 2.41 -11.69
N LEU A 25 3.58 3.20 -11.06
CA LEU A 25 2.49 2.75 -10.22
C LEU A 25 1.19 3.34 -10.78
N ASP A 26 0.25 2.48 -11.15
CA ASP A 26 -0.99 2.89 -11.77
C ASP A 26 -2.20 2.44 -10.94
N GLY A 27 -3.13 3.35 -10.68
CA GLY A 27 -4.42 3.03 -10.11
C GLY A 27 -4.42 2.75 -8.60
N MET A 28 -3.38 3.15 -7.86
CA MET A 28 -3.41 3.03 -6.41
C MET A 28 -4.53 3.89 -5.82
N GLY A 29 -5.55 3.24 -5.32
CA GLY A 29 -6.70 3.92 -4.79
C GLY A 29 -7.90 3.01 -4.63
N TYR A 30 -9.06 3.64 -4.53
CA TYR A 30 -10.34 2.95 -4.47
C TYR A 30 -11.31 3.51 -5.49
N SER A 31 -12.22 2.67 -5.94
CA SER A 31 -13.40 3.06 -6.71
C SER A 31 -14.67 2.69 -5.94
N GLN A 32 -15.71 3.49 -6.08
CA GLN A 32 -17.04 3.17 -5.55
C GLN A 32 -18.04 3.06 -6.69
N GLU A 33 -18.76 1.96 -6.71
CA GLU A 33 -19.93 1.83 -7.58
C GLU A 33 -20.98 2.87 -7.21
N THR A 34 -21.57 3.48 -8.20
CA THR A 34 -22.71 4.40 -8.02
C THR A 34 -23.94 3.84 -8.68
N LEU A 35 -25.01 3.69 -7.91
CA LEU A 35 -26.30 3.19 -8.40
C LEU A 35 -27.26 4.35 -8.59
N ASP A 36 -27.88 4.42 -9.76
CA ASP A 36 -28.91 5.41 -10.06
C ASP A 36 -30.23 4.97 -9.44
N VAL A 37 -30.77 5.81 -8.57
CA VAL A 37 -32.05 5.63 -7.90
C VAL A 37 -32.99 6.82 -8.17
N THR A 38 -32.86 7.44 -9.32
CA THR A 38 -33.64 8.61 -9.71
C THR A 38 -35.10 8.25 -10.00
N PRO A 39 -36.08 8.77 -9.25
CA PRO A 39 -37.49 8.59 -9.58
C PRO A 39 -37.85 9.25 -10.91
N LEU A 40 -38.79 8.67 -11.63
CA LEU A 40 -39.24 9.14 -12.95
C LEU A 40 -39.77 10.58 -12.96
N ASN A 41 -40.22 11.11 -11.82
CA ASN A 41 -40.74 12.45 -11.68
C ASN A 41 -39.68 13.48 -11.26
N THR A 42 -38.40 13.13 -11.29
CA THR A 42 -37.30 14.01 -10.84
C THR A 42 -36.41 14.37 -12.02
N GLN A 43 -36.11 15.68 -12.19
CA GLN A 43 -35.29 16.18 -13.29
C GLN A 43 -33.78 15.98 -13.04
N ALA A 44 -33.34 15.85 -11.76
CA ALA A 44 -31.96 15.68 -11.38
C ALA A 44 -31.67 14.24 -10.97
N MET A 45 -30.51 13.74 -11.34
CA MET A 45 -30.10 12.38 -10.98
C MET A 45 -29.86 12.21 -9.47
N LYS A 46 -30.38 11.13 -8.91
CA LYS A 46 -30.16 10.69 -7.53
C LYS A 46 -29.33 9.42 -7.55
N ARG A 47 -28.21 9.42 -6.83
CA ARG A 47 -27.31 8.25 -6.75
C ARG A 47 -27.09 7.85 -5.32
N ILE A 48 -26.93 6.55 -5.11
CA ILE A 48 -26.42 5.97 -3.88
C ILE A 48 -25.09 5.27 -4.18
N THR A 49 -24.23 5.19 -3.18
CA THR A 49 -22.96 4.47 -3.29
C THR A 49 -23.18 2.98 -3.06
N GLY A 50 -22.60 2.17 -3.92
CA GLY A 50 -22.52 0.72 -3.80
C GLY A 50 -21.23 0.27 -3.09
N ARG A 51 -20.68 -0.84 -3.54
CA ARG A 51 -19.44 -1.41 -2.99
C ARG A 51 -18.24 -0.56 -3.40
N SER A 52 -17.26 -0.47 -2.50
CA SER A 52 -15.93 0.03 -2.84
C SER A 52 -14.99 -1.11 -3.18
N ASP A 53 -14.06 -0.86 -4.08
CA ASP A 53 -13.00 -1.77 -4.49
C ASP A 53 -11.68 -1.02 -4.59
N GLY A 54 -10.58 -1.70 -4.33
CA GLY A 54 -9.23 -1.18 -4.46
C GLY A 54 -8.49 -1.86 -5.60
N SER A 55 -7.64 -1.14 -6.28
CA SER A 55 -6.79 -1.69 -7.32
C SER A 55 -5.42 -1.03 -7.36
N LEU A 56 -4.45 -1.76 -7.89
CA LEU A 56 -3.11 -1.25 -8.15
C LEU A 56 -2.49 -2.06 -9.29
N SER A 57 -1.75 -1.40 -10.17
CA SER A 57 -0.84 -2.05 -11.10
C SER A 57 0.57 -1.52 -10.88
N ILE A 58 1.53 -2.42 -10.81
CA ILE A 58 2.94 -2.10 -10.59
C ILE A 58 3.71 -2.52 -11.83
N ASN A 59 4.32 -1.54 -12.50
CA ASN A 59 5.24 -1.78 -13.59
C ASN A 59 6.67 -1.74 -13.06
N CYS A 60 7.48 -2.74 -13.41
CA CYS A 60 8.86 -2.87 -12.96
C CYS A 60 9.81 -3.12 -14.13
N TYR A 61 11.06 -2.79 -13.96
CA TYR A 61 12.12 -3.48 -14.68
C TYR A 61 12.22 -4.89 -14.13
N PHE A 62 12.42 -5.86 -15.03
CA PHE A 62 12.51 -7.27 -14.63
C PHE A 62 13.81 -7.52 -13.89
N ASP A 63 13.73 -7.95 -12.65
CA ASP A 63 14.85 -8.43 -11.86
C ASP A 63 14.49 -9.74 -11.15
N ALA A 64 15.28 -10.80 -11.40
CA ALA A 64 15.10 -12.13 -10.82
C ALA A 64 15.90 -12.34 -9.53
N GLY A 65 16.56 -11.32 -9.02
CA GLY A 65 17.28 -11.37 -7.74
C GLY A 65 16.34 -11.65 -6.57
N THR A 66 16.89 -12.11 -5.46
CA THR A 66 16.13 -12.44 -4.25
C THR A 66 15.43 -11.20 -3.70
N ASN A 67 14.13 -11.30 -3.42
CA ASN A 67 13.27 -10.22 -2.93
C ASN A 67 13.13 -9.01 -3.88
N LEU A 68 13.52 -9.15 -5.14
CA LEU A 68 13.32 -8.16 -6.19
C LEU A 68 12.03 -8.45 -6.98
N SER A 69 11.73 -7.67 -8.02
CA SER A 69 10.42 -7.64 -8.66
C SER A 69 9.91 -9.02 -9.09
N HIS A 70 10.67 -9.76 -9.92
CA HIS A 70 10.20 -11.06 -10.41
C HIS A 70 10.05 -12.09 -9.28
N SER A 71 11.05 -12.20 -8.40
CA SER A 71 11.00 -13.16 -7.30
C SER A 71 9.90 -12.82 -6.29
N THR A 72 9.54 -11.55 -6.15
CA THR A 72 8.44 -11.12 -5.30
C THR A 72 7.10 -11.55 -5.88
N PHE A 73 6.82 -11.24 -7.14
CA PHE A 73 5.54 -11.53 -7.78
C PHE A 73 5.34 -13.01 -8.14
N THR A 74 6.40 -13.80 -8.18
CA THR A 74 6.32 -15.25 -8.45
C THR A 74 6.68 -16.12 -7.25
N SER A 75 6.72 -15.56 -6.04
CA SER A 75 7.03 -16.33 -4.83
C SER A 75 5.98 -17.39 -4.55
N ASP A 76 6.41 -18.52 -3.96
CA ASP A 76 5.56 -19.64 -3.53
C ASP A 76 4.57 -20.16 -4.58
N ALA A 77 5.00 -21.13 -5.36
CA ALA A 77 4.22 -21.78 -6.41
C ALA A 77 3.84 -20.88 -7.61
N GLY A 78 4.61 -19.82 -7.86
CA GLY A 78 4.51 -19.00 -9.06
C GLY A 78 3.53 -17.85 -8.99
N LYS A 79 3.07 -17.50 -7.79
CA LYS A 79 2.24 -16.31 -7.53
C LYS A 79 2.27 -15.92 -6.06
N LEU A 80 1.99 -14.68 -5.77
CA LEU A 80 1.84 -14.21 -4.41
C LEU A 80 0.68 -14.91 -3.65
N PRO A 81 0.77 -15.03 -2.33
CA PRO A 81 -0.32 -15.52 -1.49
C PRO A 81 -1.64 -14.79 -1.73
N SER A 82 -2.74 -15.38 -1.32
CA SER A 82 -4.08 -14.88 -1.61
C SER A 82 -4.48 -13.56 -0.94
N ALA A 83 -3.65 -13.02 -0.05
CA ALA A 83 -3.85 -11.72 0.58
C ALA A 83 -2.50 -11.05 0.79
N ASN A 84 -2.21 -10.04 0.00
CA ASN A 84 -0.93 -9.34 0.01
C ASN A 84 -1.11 -7.95 0.57
N GLN A 85 -0.26 -7.58 1.50
CA GLN A 85 -0.13 -6.20 1.94
C GLN A 85 0.78 -5.44 0.97
N ILE A 86 0.27 -4.36 0.43
CA ILE A 86 0.99 -3.48 -0.48
C ILE A 86 0.91 -2.07 0.09
N VAL A 87 2.05 -1.40 0.19
CA VAL A 87 2.14 0.00 0.61
C VAL A 87 2.98 0.76 -0.39
N THR A 88 2.49 1.90 -0.81
CA THR A 88 3.23 2.86 -1.62
C THR A 88 3.34 4.18 -0.88
N ALA A 89 4.54 4.74 -0.83
CA ALA A 89 4.82 6.03 -0.22
C ALA A 89 5.31 7.01 -1.29
N PRO A 90 4.41 7.83 -1.86
CA PRO A 90 4.71 8.68 -3.02
C PRO A 90 5.68 9.82 -2.71
N LEU A 91 5.79 10.21 -1.45
CA LEU A 91 6.71 11.27 -0.99
C LEU A 91 7.99 10.71 -0.35
N GLY A 92 8.22 9.40 -0.47
CA GLY A 92 9.24 8.67 0.29
C GLY A 92 8.73 8.21 1.65
N ALA A 93 9.36 7.19 2.20
CA ALA A 93 8.95 6.60 3.47
C ALA A 93 9.70 7.29 4.63
N THR A 94 9.24 8.46 5.00
CA THR A 94 9.65 9.19 6.21
C THR A 94 8.45 9.34 7.15
N VAL A 95 8.69 9.45 8.45
CA VAL A 95 7.61 9.63 9.43
C VAL A 95 6.76 10.84 9.06
N GLY A 96 5.44 10.69 9.07
CA GLY A 96 4.47 11.73 8.71
C GLY A 96 4.29 11.96 7.21
N SER A 97 4.96 11.19 6.32
CA SER A 97 4.66 11.29 4.88
C SER A 97 3.46 10.44 4.50
N ASP A 98 2.73 10.91 3.49
CA ASP A 98 1.55 10.20 2.98
C ASP A 98 1.93 8.82 2.44
N PHE A 99 1.08 7.84 2.71
CA PHE A 99 1.11 6.54 2.07
C PHE A 99 -0.26 6.14 1.53
N ALA A 100 -0.25 5.19 0.61
CA ALA A 100 -1.42 4.45 0.21
C ALA A 100 -1.20 2.95 0.44
N GLY A 101 -2.15 2.31 1.11
CA GLY A 101 -2.12 0.90 1.47
C GLY A 101 -3.26 0.11 0.84
N LEU A 102 -3.01 -1.16 0.52
CA LEU A 102 -3.98 -2.07 -0.06
C LEU A 102 -3.72 -3.49 0.42
N ILE A 103 -4.78 -4.20 0.80
CA ILE A 103 -4.75 -5.66 0.93
C ILE A 103 -5.38 -6.24 -0.34
N ALA A 104 -4.59 -6.95 -1.14
CA ALA A 104 -4.99 -7.33 -2.49
C ALA A 104 -4.61 -8.76 -2.85
N LYS A 105 -5.29 -9.28 -3.87
CA LYS A 105 -4.89 -10.48 -4.61
C LYS A 105 -4.21 -10.07 -5.90
N GLU A 106 -3.11 -10.72 -6.21
CA GLU A 106 -2.53 -10.64 -7.54
C GLU A 106 -3.49 -11.29 -8.54
N SER A 107 -3.87 -10.51 -9.54
CA SER A 107 -4.81 -10.95 -10.59
C SER A 107 -4.10 -11.27 -11.90
N ASP A 108 -2.95 -10.66 -12.13
CA ASP A 108 -2.18 -10.85 -13.36
C ASP A 108 -0.70 -10.53 -13.14
N TYR A 109 0.17 -11.30 -13.80
CA TYR A 109 1.60 -11.04 -13.86
C TYR A 109 2.12 -11.36 -15.26
N ASN A 110 2.73 -10.37 -15.90
CA ASN A 110 3.25 -10.47 -17.24
C ASN A 110 4.70 -10.00 -17.32
N VAL A 111 5.49 -10.66 -18.15
CA VAL A 111 6.86 -10.24 -18.50
C VAL A 111 6.91 -9.92 -19.98
N THR A 112 7.44 -8.77 -20.32
CA THR A 112 7.57 -8.30 -21.71
C THR A 112 9.00 -7.92 -22.00
N GLY A 113 9.50 -8.33 -23.14
CA GLY A 113 10.84 -7.99 -23.62
C GLY A 113 10.93 -8.01 -25.12
N SER A 114 11.83 -7.18 -25.66
CA SER A 114 12.17 -7.18 -27.07
C SER A 114 13.66 -6.93 -27.24
N THR A 115 14.21 -7.35 -28.40
CA THR A 115 15.63 -7.14 -28.70
C THR A 115 15.99 -5.65 -28.66
N GLY A 116 17.00 -5.29 -27.88
CA GLY A 116 17.48 -3.91 -27.75
C GLY A 116 16.71 -3.05 -26.74
N SER A 117 15.74 -3.62 -26.00
CA SER A 117 14.99 -2.93 -24.94
C SER A 117 15.17 -3.62 -23.59
N ALA A 118 14.96 -2.88 -22.52
CA ALA A 118 14.90 -3.48 -21.20
C ALA A 118 13.71 -4.45 -21.10
N ILE A 119 13.92 -5.56 -20.40
CA ILE A 119 12.82 -6.45 -20.03
C ILE A 119 12.04 -5.79 -18.90
N THR A 120 10.72 -5.77 -19.01
CA THR A 120 9.81 -5.22 -18.01
C THR A 120 8.83 -6.27 -17.53
N SER A 121 8.31 -6.07 -16.35
CA SER A 121 7.22 -6.88 -15.79
C SER A 121 6.10 -5.98 -15.28
N ASN A 122 4.89 -6.50 -15.30
CA ASN A 122 3.71 -5.87 -14.75
C ASN A 122 2.99 -6.85 -13.84
N ALA A 123 2.64 -6.39 -12.65
CA ALA A 123 1.78 -7.11 -11.72
C ALA A 123 0.53 -6.28 -11.43
N SER A 124 -0.64 -6.88 -11.58
CA SER A 124 -1.92 -6.25 -11.31
C SER A 124 -2.58 -6.86 -10.08
N PHE A 125 -3.18 -6.02 -9.26
CA PHE A 125 -3.76 -6.39 -7.97
C PHE A 125 -5.18 -5.86 -7.84
N SER A 126 -6.05 -6.70 -7.28
CA SER A 126 -7.42 -6.35 -6.92
C SER A 126 -7.63 -6.46 -5.42
N GLY A 127 -8.28 -5.49 -4.83
CA GLY A 127 -8.57 -5.43 -3.40
C GLY A 127 -9.27 -6.69 -2.89
N THR A 128 -9.00 -7.04 -1.65
CA THR A 128 -9.58 -8.20 -0.97
C THR A 128 -9.77 -7.91 0.52
N ALA A 129 -10.25 -8.89 1.28
CA ALA A 129 -10.48 -8.80 2.73
C ALA A 129 -11.51 -7.75 3.18
N GLY A 130 -12.36 -7.26 2.27
CA GLY A 130 -13.37 -6.25 2.58
C GLY A 130 -12.81 -4.85 2.79
N VAL A 131 -11.55 -4.62 2.41
CA VAL A 131 -10.86 -3.34 2.53
C VAL A 131 -10.60 -2.80 1.12
N SER A 132 -10.98 -1.56 0.88
CA SER A 132 -10.57 -0.82 -0.32
C SER A 132 -9.21 -0.16 -0.09
N GLY A 133 -8.65 0.51 -1.12
CA GLY A 133 -7.41 1.26 -0.94
C GLY A 133 -7.55 2.31 0.17
N GLU A 134 -6.57 2.39 1.04
CA GLU A 134 -6.53 3.29 2.19
C GLU A 134 -5.38 4.27 2.07
N PHE A 135 -5.61 5.48 2.55
CA PHE A 135 -4.59 6.53 2.61
C PHE A 135 -4.33 6.89 4.07
N GLY A 136 -3.09 7.14 4.39
CA GLY A 136 -2.67 7.47 5.75
C GLY A 136 -1.27 8.04 5.78
N GLU A 137 -0.64 8.00 6.94
CA GLU A 137 0.68 8.55 7.19
C GLU A 137 1.66 7.48 7.68
N MET A 138 2.91 7.58 7.25
CA MET A 138 3.98 6.68 7.66
C MET A 138 4.33 6.91 9.13
N LEU A 139 4.21 5.86 9.96
CA LEU A 139 4.54 5.90 11.39
C LEU A 139 6.02 5.61 11.67
N THR A 140 6.72 4.99 10.72
CA THR A 140 8.16 4.70 10.80
C THR A 140 8.85 5.13 9.52
N ALA A 141 10.13 5.49 9.61
CA ALA A 141 10.92 5.76 8.42
C ALA A 141 11.28 4.45 7.69
N PHE A 142 11.62 4.58 6.40
CA PHE A 142 12.25 3.49 5.66
C PHE A 142 13.61 3.14 6.30
N ASP A 143 13.90 1.85 6.36
CA ASP A 143 15.17 1.32 6.88
C ASP A 143 15.39 1.61 8.38
N ASP A 144 14.31 1.84 9.10
CA ASP A 144 14.37 1.98 10.55
C ASP A 144 14.65 0.61 11.20
N THR A 145 15.68 0.54 12.04
CA THR A 145 16.16 -0.71 12.63
C THR A 145 16.09 -0.66 14.14
N HIS A 146 15.40 -1.64 14.71
CA HIS A 146 15.22 -1.75 16.15
C HIS A 146 15.86 -3.04 16.69
N ALA A 147 16.80 -2.90 17.62
CA ALA A 147 17.42 -4.02 18.33
C ALA A 147 16.71 -4.37 19.66
N SER A 148 15.79 -3.54 20.10
CA SER A 148 14.97 -3.67 21.31
C SER A 148 13.62 -3.03 21.12
N ALA A 149 12.71 -3.20 22.07
CA ALA A 149 11.44 -2.50 22.10
C ALA A 149 11.69 -0.97 22.07
N THR A 150 10.99 -0.30 21.17
CA THR A 150 11.16 1.13 20.91
C THR A 150 9.79 1.73 20.61
N ASP A 151 9.50 2.87 21.21
CA ASP A 151 8.31 3.64 20.91
C ASP A 151 8.54 4.46 19.64
N GLY A 152 7.53 4.49 18.77
CA GLY A 152 7.54 5.31 17.55
C GLY A 152 7.38 6.80 17.83
N THR A 153 7.51 7.61 16.78
CA THR A 153 7.19 9.04 16.86
C THR A 153 5.69 9.24 16.72
N ALA A 154 5.10 9.94 17.68
CA ALA A 154 3.68 10.31 17.61
C ALA A 154 3.37 11.21 16.42
N ILE A 155 2.26 10.96 15.74
CA ILE A 155 1.74 11.82 14.69
C ILE A 155 0.40 12.37 15.16
N ASP A 156 0.26 13.69 15.11
CA ASP A 156 -0.99 14.38 15.45
C ASP A 156 -1.82 14.56 14.18
N ASN A 157 -2.87 13.77 14.05
CA ASN A 157 -3.85 13.87 12.95
C ASN A 157 -4.87 15.00 13.14
N THR A 158 -4.70 15.85 14.15
CA THR A 158 -5.46 17.07 14.46
C THR A 158 -6.99 16.89 14.64
N THR A 159 -7.54 15.76 14.28
CA THR A 159 -8.99 15.52 14.32
C THR A 159 -9.28 14.16 14.97
N SER A 160 -10.10 14.17 16.00
CA SER A 160 -10.59 12.93 16.62
C SER A 160 -11.48 12.15 15.64
N SER A 161 -11.24 10.86 15.52
CA SER A 161 -12.02 9.94 14.70
C SER A 161 -12.59 8.82 15.58
N ALA A 162 -13.86 8.51 15.40
CA ALA A 162 -14.52 7.35 16.01
C ALA A 162 -14.57 6.12 15.07
N SER A 163 -13.95 6.22 13.90
CA SER A 163 -14.04 5.19 12.86
C SER A 163 -12.99 4.08 12.99
N GLY A 164 -12.17 4.12 14.04
CA GLY A 164 -11.03 3.22 14.19
C GLY A 164 -9.87 3.58 13.26
N GLY A 165 -8.88 2.70 13.17
CA GLY A 165 -7.74 2.84 12.29
C GLY A 165 -7.30 1.47 11.75
N ALA A 166 -6.63 1.48 10.61
CA ALA A 166 -5.96 0.33 10.03
C ALA A 166 -4.47 0.66 9.85
N GLY A 167 -3.61 -0.35 10.00
CA GLY A 167 -2.18 -0.18 9.82
C GLY A 167 -1.57 -1.31 9.00
N TYR A 168 -0.50 -0.98 8.31
CA TYR A 168 0.28 -1.89 7.47
C TYR A 168 1.70 -1.98 8.03
N ALA A 169 2.18 -3.18 8.30
CA ALA A 169 3.54 -3.40 8.80
C ALA A 169 4.33 -4.26 7.80
N HIS A 170 5.45 -3.74 7.33
CA HIS A 170 6.36 -4.43 6.43
C HIS A 170 7.71 -4.63 7.14
N PHE A 171 8.07 -5.88 7.38
CA PHE A 171 9.38 -6.26 7.91
C PHE A 171 10.29 -6.66 6.76
N LEU A 172 11.23 -5.81 6.41
CA LEU A 172 12.17 -6.04 5.31
C LEU A 172 13.24 -7.08 5.70
N SER A 173 13.57 -7.15 6.98
CA SER A 173 14.50 -8.14 7.54
C SER A 173 14.13 -8.42 8.99
N LEU A 174 14.23 -9.68 9.37
CA LEU A 174 14.10 -10.13 10.76
C LEU A 174 15.25 -11.08 11.08
N ALA A 175 16.12 -10.66 11.98
CA ALA A 175 17.33 -11.44 12.31
C ALA A 175 17.00 -12.77 13.02
N SER A 176 16.08 -12.73 14.00
CA SER A 176 15.60 -13.92 14.72
C SER A 176 14.47 -13.55 15.69
N GLY A 177 13.67 -14.54 16.09
CA GLY A 177 12.63 -14.36 17.11
C GLY A 177 11.29 -13.90 16.55
N SER A 178 10.51 -13.21 17.37
CA SER A 178 9.21 -12.65 17.03
C SER A 178 9.18 -11.16 17.31
N VAL A 179 8.40 -10.43 16.51
CA VAL A 179 8.14 -9.01 16.68
C VAL A 179 6.66 -8.82 16.99
N VAL A 180 6.37 -7.99 17.96
CA VAL A 180 5.02 -7.49 18.24
C VAL A 180 4.99 -6.03 17.84
N VAL A 181 4.11 -5.70 16.91
CA VAL A 181 3.83 -4.31 16.52
C VAL A 181 2.51 -3.91 17.14
N LYS A 182 2.49 -2.73 17.74
CA LYS A 182 1.30 -2.11 18.28
C LYS A 182 1.10 -0.76 17.60
N ILE A 183 -0.14 -0.44 17.30
CA ILE A 183 -0.57 0.90 16.90
C ILE A 183 -1.38 1.44 18.06
N GLU A 184 -0.84 2.44 18.70
CA GLU A 184 -1.47 3.06 19.86
C GLU A 184 -2.09 4.40 19.45
N HIS A 185 -3.15 4.79 20.13
CA HIS A 185 -3.79 6.07 19.95
C HIS A 185 -3.84 6.84 21.27
N SER A 186 -3.88 8.16 21.17
CA SER A 186 -3.97 9.05 22.33
C SER A 186 -4.84 10.25 22.01
N SER A 187 -5.65 10.68 22.96
CA SER A 187 -6.45 11.90 22.86
C SER A 187 -5.73 13.13 23.41
N ASP A 188 -4.65 12.93 24.15
CA ASP A 188 -3.94 13.99 24.89
C ASP A 188 -2.42 14.00 24.66
N ASN A 189 -1.93 13.12 23.78
CA ASN A 189 -0.51 12.90 23.50
C ASN A 189 0.33 12.54 24.75
N ALA A 190 -0.31 12.03 25.78
CA ALA A 190 0.35 11.67 27.03
C ALA A 190 -0.05 10.26 27.50
N THR A 191 -1.30 9.86 27.29
CA THR A 191 -1.83 8.55 27.65
C THR A 191 -2.14 7.77 26.38
N TRP A 192 -1.47 6.66 26.20
CA TRP A 192 -1.58 5.81 24.99
C TRP A 192 -2.35 4.54 25.28
N ALA A 193 -3.16 4.10 24.35
CA ALA A 193 -3.94 2.87 24.39
C ALA A 193 -3.84 2.11 23.08
N ASP A 194 -3.89 0.74 23.19
CA ASP A 194 -3.91 -0.19 22.03
C ASP A 194 -5.26 -0.12 21.30
#